data_1780605e549d397af4efbee1d610e338
#
_entry.id   1780605e549d397af4efbee1d610e338
#
_cell.length_a   1.000
_cell.length_b   1.000
_cell.length_c   1.000
_cell.angle_alpha   90.00
_cell.angle_beta   90.00
_cell.angle_gamma   90.00
#
_symmetry.space_group_name_H-M   'P 1'
#
loop_
_entity.id
_entity.type
_entity.pdbx_description
1 polymer ?
#
loop_
_entity_poly.entity_id
_entity_poly.type
_entity_poly.pdbx_seq_one_letter_code
_entity_poly.pdbx_strand_id
1 'polypeptide(L)'
;MIKLIDSSPAVSADELGKIEVSLGVTFPNALKSIWLISNGGILDEGRRVYQSEHYENDIKYFLPILHTKKSGILTVDDYYKDLVVNKKILAENFIPFAIDGGGFPYCVGVNDGAVYFCDLENQEEIYLEPNFESFIGKIIPEDEAL
;
A
#
# COMPACT_ATOMS: atom_id res chain seq x y z
N MET A 1 11.90 8.86 -6.71
CA MET A 1 11.36 7.50 -6.51
C MET A 1 11.73 7.01 -5.12
N ILE A 2 10.84 6.31 -4.45
CA ILE A 2 11.12 5.75 -3.12
C ILE A 2 12.10 4.58 -3.23
N LYS A 3 12.87 4.39 -2.17
CA LYS A 3 13.75 3.26 -2.04
C LYS A 3 13.26 2.38 -0.90
N LEU A 4 12.96 1.12 -1.22
CA LEU A 4 12.54 0.13 -0.23
C LEU A 4 13.69 -0.85 0.02
N ILE A 5 13.85 -1.23 1.26
CA ILE A 5 14.83 -2.25 1.67
C ILE A 5 14.08 -3.40 2.34
N ASP A 6 14.78 -4.52 2.50
CA ASP A 6 14.22 -5.72 3.12
C ASP A 6 12.97 -6.23 2.39
N SER A 7 13.01 -6.13 1.05
CA SER A 7 11.91 -6.53 0.19
C SER A 7 11.73 -8.05 0.15
N SER A 8 10.51 -8.48 -0.18
CA SER A 8 10.19 -9.88 -0.42
C SER A 8 10.70 -10.32 -1.79
N PRO A 9 10.69 -11.64 -2.09
CA PRO A 9 11.15 -12.12 -3.40
C PRO A 9 10.44 -11.41 -4.56
N ALA A 10 11.15 -11.19 -5.64
CA ALA A 10 10.66 -10.45 -6.81
C ALA A 10 9.41 -11.10 -7.41
N VAL A 11 8.50 -10.26 -7.89
CA VAL A 11 7.31 -10.68 -8.60
C VAL A 11 7.46 -10.29 -10.07
N SER A 12 6.95 -11.12 -10.98
CA SER A 12 7.00 -10.86 -12.41
C SER A 12 5.73 -10.17 -12.91
N ALA A 13 5.82 -9.53 -14.08
CA ALA A 13 4.66 -8.95 -14.75
C ALA A 13 3.59 -10.01 -15.04
N ASP A 14 4.01 -11.21 -15.40
CA ASP A 14 3.11 -12.34 -15.66
C ASP A 14 2.34 -12.73 -14.41
N GLU A 15 3.04 -12.81 -13.27
CA GLU A 15 2.42 -13.11 -11.99
C GLU A 15 1.43 -12.03 -11.58
N LEU A 16 1.76 -10.76 -11.80
CA LEU A 16 0.84 -9.66 -11.51
C LEU A 16 -0.44 -9.76 -12.34
N GLY A 17 -0.31 -10.08 -13.62
CA GLY A 17 -1.45 -10.26 -14.50
C GLY A 17 -2.37 -11.39 -14.04
N LYS A 18 -1.80 -12.49 -13.56
CA LYS A 18 -2.57 -13.62 -13.04
C LYS A 18 -3.33 -13.25 -11.76
N ILE A 19 -2.71 -12.46 -10.89
CA ILE A 19 -3.36 -11.99 -9.67
C ILE A 19 -4.52 -11.05 -10.01
N GLU A 20 -4.32 -10.15 -10.97
CA GLU A 20 -5.38 -9.26 -11.43
C GLU A 20 -6.61 -10.05 -11.89
N VAL A 21 -6.38 -11.08 -12.68
CA VAL A 21 -7.47 -11.95 -13.16
C VAL A 21 -8.13 -12.66 -11.97
N SER A 22 -7.33 -13.21 -11.06
CA SER A 22 -7.85 -13.96 -9.90
C SER A 22 -8.70 -13.08 -8.97
N LEU A 23 -8.31 -11.84 -8.77
CA LEU A 23 -9.04 -10.91 -7.89
C LEU A 23 -10.13 -10.13 -8.61
N GLY A 24 -10.14 -10.13 -9.93
CA GLY A 24 -11.09 -9.37 -10.72
C GLY A 24 -10.85 -7.86 -10.67
N VAL A 25 -9.60 -7.44 -10.53
CA VAL A 25 -9.22 -6.02 -10.44
C VAL A 25 -8.08 -5.71 -11.41
N THR A 26 -7.96 -4.45 -11.76
CA THR A 26 -6.79 -3.96 -12.51
C THR A 26 -6.00 -3.04 -11.59
N PHE A 27 -4.75 -3.42 -11.31
CA PHE A 27 -3.91 -2.61 -10.44
C PHE A 27 -3.46 -1.33 -11.15
N PRO A 28 -3.41 -0.20 -10.43
CA PRO A 28 -2.83 1.02 -10.99
C PRO A 28 -1.37 0.81 -11.42
N ASN A 29 -0.99 1.42 -12.54
CA ASN A 29 0.37 1.28 -13.07
C ASN A 29 1.45 1.71 -12.07
N ALA A 30 1.19 2.73 -11.27
CA ALA A 30 2.12 3.20 -10.25
C ALA A 30 2.46 2.10 -9.24
N LEU A 31 1.47 1.32 -8.81
CA LEU A 31 1.69 0.21 -7.88
C LEU A 31 2.42 -0.95 -8.57
N LYS A 32 2.01 -1.30 -9.80
CA LYS A 32 2.69 -2.37 -10.55
C LYS A 32 4.17 -2.05 -10.74
N SER A 33 4.49 -0.80 -11.05
CA SER A 33 5.87 -0.36 -11.23
C SER A 33 6.70 -0.55 -9.96
N ILE A 34 6.13 -0.21 -8.81
CA ILE A 34 6.83 -0.39 -7.54
C ILE A 34 7.06 -1.86 -7.23
N TRP A 35 6.03 -2.70 -7.36
CA TRP A 35 6.18 -4.13 -7.07
C TRP A 35 7.19 -4.81 -7.97
N LEU A 36 7.29 -4.40 -9.23
CA LEU A 36 8.27 -4.97 -10.18
C LEU A 36 9.71 -4.57 -9.83
N ILE A 37 9.91 -3.40 -9.21
CA ILE A 37 11.23 -2.93 -8.81
C ILE A 37 11.60 -3.46 -7.42
N SER A 38 10.68 -3.34 -6.46
CA SER A 38 10.87 -3.76 -5.08
C SER A 38 9.56 -4.30 -4.55
N ASN A 39 9.49 -5.61 -4.33
CA ASN A 39 8.25 -6.25 -3.90
C ASN A 39 8.03 -6.05 -2.40
N GLY A 40 7.52 -4.87 -2.05
CA GLY A 40 7.28 -4.48 -0.67
C GLY A 40 8.57 -4.11 0.06
N GLY A 41 8.48 -3.90 1.34
CA GLY A 41 9.62 -3.61 2.19
C GLY A 41 9.43 -2.36 3.04
N ILE A 42 10.49 -2.00 3.75
CA ILE A 42 10.50 -0.81 4.59
C ILE A 42 11.22 0.33 3.86
N LEU A 43 10.83 1.56 4.19
CA LEU A 43 11.50 2.72 3.65
C LEU A 43 12.92 2.80 4.19
N ASP A 44 13.87 3.13 3.30
CA ASP A 44 15.27 3.26 3.66
C ASP A 44 15.45 4.35 4.73
N GLU A 45 16.49 4.20 5.56
CA GLU A 45 16.86 5.17 6.62
C GLU A 45 15.85 5.31 7.76
N GLY A 46 15.13 4.22 8.10
CA GLY A 46 14.36 4.16 9.33
C GLY A 46 12.89 4.55 9.18
N ARG A 47 12.31 4.97 10.28
CA ARG A 47 10.88 5.24 10.35
C ARG A 47 10.51 6.47 9.54
N ARG A 48 9.38 6.38 8.86
CA ARG A 48 8.88 7.43 7.98
C ARG A 48 7.44 7.74 8.32
N VAL A 49 7.04 8.97 8.02
CA VAL A 49 5.64 9.39 8.16
C VAL A 49 5.21 10.07 6.88
N TYR A 50 3.93 9.91 6.56
CA TYR A 50 3.25 10.76 5.59
C TYR A 50 2.76 12.00 6.34
N GLN A 51 3.08 13.18 5.84
CA GLN A 51 2.65 14.43 6.45
C GLN A 51 2.16 15.41 5.40
N SER A 52 0.93 15.90 5.58
CA SER A 52 0.36 16.98 4.79
C SER A 52 -0.14 18.07 5.73
N GLU A 53 -0.75 19.12 5.20
CA GLU A 53 -1.35 20.17 6.02
C GLU A 53 -2.46 19.65 6.94
N HIS A 54 -3.14 18.59 6.53
CA HIS A 54 -4.35 18.12 7.21
C HIS A 54 -4.22 16.74 7.83
N TYR A 55 -3.15 16.02 7.57
CA TYR A 55 -3.04 14.64 8.05
C TYR A 55 -1.59 14.23 8.25
N GLU A 56 -1.35 13.44 9.29
CA GLU A 56 -0.04 12.86 9.57
C GLU A 56 -0.24 11.46 10.11
N ASN A 57 0.52 10.49 9.58
CA ASN A 57 0.48 9.11 10.05
C ASN A 57 1.76 8.40 9.65
N ASP A 58 2.15 7.41 10.45
CA ASP A 58 3.36 6.63 10.16
C ASP A 58 3.12 5.63 9.04
N ILE A 59 4.21 5.14 8.47
CA ILE A 59 4.19 4.07 7.48
C ILE A 59 5.10 2.97 8.03
N LYS A 60 4.51 1.82 8.36
CA LYS A 60 5.25 0.70 8.91
C LYS A 60 6.03 -0.04 7.84
N TYR A 61 5.36 -0.48 6.78
CA TYR A 61 6.00 -1.06 5.61
C TYR A 61 5.07 -1.03 4.40
N PHE A 62 5.67 -1.16 3.22
CA PHE A 62 4.94 -1.34 1.98
C PHE A 62 4.67 -2.83 1.79
N LEU A 63 3.45 -3.16 1.40
CA LEU A 63 3.01 -4.54 1.27
C LEU A 63 3.62 -5.20 0.03
N PRO A 64 4.19 -6.41 0.18
CA PRO A 64 4.55 -7.20 -0.99
C PRO A 64 3.30 -7.82 -1.61
N ILE A 65 3.42 -8.30 -2.85
CA ILE A 65 2.34 -9.00 -3.51
C ILE A 65 2.81 -10.41 -3.86
N LEU A 66 1.95 -11.39 -3.69
CA LEU A 66 2.13 -12.82 -3.97
C LEU A 66 3.19 -13.50 -3.12
N HIS A 67 4.43 -13.01 -3.15
CA HIS A 67 5.57 -13.61 -2.44
C HIS A 67 5.87 -12.86 -1.15
N THR A 68 6.18 -13.57 -0.09
CA THR A 68 6.58 -12.96 1.18
C THR A 68 7.88 -13.57 1.66
N LYS A 69 8.74 -12.72 2.23
CA LYS A 69 10.05 -13.10 2.72
C LYS A 69 9.97 -13.96 3.98
N LYS A 70 8.96 -13.72 4.80
CA LYS A 70 8.78 -14.44 6.08
C LYS A 70 7.31 -14.46 6.47
N SER A 71 6.93 -15.41 7.31
CA SER A 71 5.57 -15.50 7.83
C SER A 71 5.20 -14.26 8.65
N GLY A 72 3.95 -13.91 8.66
CA GLY A 72 3.45 -12.75 9.40
C GLY A 72 3.45 -11.45 8.61
N ILE A 73 4.08 -11.43 7.42
CA ILE A 73 4.01 -10.29 6.51
C ILE A 73 2.76 -10.48 5.65
N LEU A 74 1.89 -9.48 5.65
CA LEU A 74 0.70 -9.48 4.79
C LEU A 74 1.11 -9.25 3.34
N THR A 75 0.45 -9.96 2.41
CA THR A 75 0.58 -9.66 0.99
C THR A 75 -0.65 -8.88 0.55
N VAL A 76 -0.50 -8.08 -0.52
CA VAL A 76 -1.61 -7.30 -1.08
C VAL A 76 -2.79 -8.21 -1.44
N ASP A 77 -2.50 -9.32 -2.12
CA ASP A 77 -3.54 -10.24 -2.58
C ASP A 77 -4.30 -10.90 -1.43
N ASP A 78 -3.60 -11.37 -0.40
CA ASP A 78 -4.25 -11.97 0.76
C ASP A 78 -5.01 -10.94 1.58
N TYR A 79 -4.41 -9.75 1.77
CA TYR A 79 -5.04 -8.67 2.53
C TYR A 79 -6.31 -8.17 1.83
N TYR A 80 -6.25 -8.01 0.51
CA TYR A 80 -7.40 -7.63 -0.30
C TYR A 80 -8.53 -8.67 -0.17
N LYS A 81 -8.19 -9.95 -0.30
CA LYS A 81 -9.17 -11.02 -0.12
C LYS A 81 -9.83 -10.97 1.25
N ASP A 82 -9.03 -10.78 2.29
CA ASP A 82 -9.54 -10.73 3.66
C ASP A 82 -10.49 -9.55 3.87
N LEU A 83 -10.07 -8.35 3.48
CA LEU A 83 -10.83 -7.13 3.74
C LEU A 83 -12.01 -6.92 2.80
N VAL A 84 -11.86 -7.23 1.53
CA VAL A 84 -12.89 -6.97 0.51
C VAL A 84 -13.84 -8.14 0.35
N VAL A 85 -13.30 -9.34 0.16
CA VAL A 85 -14.11 -10.52 -0.17
C VAL A 85 -14.72 -11.16 1.07
N ASN A 86 -13.90 -11.37 2.11
CA ASN A 86 -14.34 -12.11 3.29
C ASN A 86 -15.05 -11.22 4.31
N LYS A 87 -14.40 -10.17 4.79
CA LYS A 87 -14.96 -9.28 5.82
C LYS A 87 -15.85 -8.18 5.29
N LYS A 88 -15.64 -7.78 4.03
CA LYS A 88 -16.41 -6.72 3.37
C LYS A 88 -16.36 -5.39 4.12
N ILE A 89 -15.19 -5.07 4.68
CA ILE A 89 -14.95 -3.80 5.38
C ILE A 89 -14.12 -2.83 4.57
N LEU A 90 -13.68 -3.22 3.38
CA LEU A 90 -12.98 -2.36 2.42
C LEU A 90 -13.68 -2.50 1.08
N ALA A 91 -13.90 -1.36 0.40
CA ALA A 91 -14.55 -1.37 -0.91
C ALA A 91 -13.65 -2.00 -1.96
N GLU A 92 -14.24 -2.66 -2.95
CA GLU A 92 -13.52 -3.40 -3.99
C GLU A 92 -12.62 -2.54 -4.87
N ASN A 93 -12.89 -1.24 -4.94
CA ASN A 93 -12.10 -0.31 -5.75
C ASN A 93 -10.89 0.26 -5.01
N PHE A 94 -10.58 -0.19 -3.80
CA PHE A 94 -9.41 0.24 -3.03
C PHE A 94 -8.39 -0.88 -2.97
N ILE A 95 -7.16 -0.58 -3.41
CA ILE A 95 -6.05 -1.55 -3.40
C ILE A 95 -5.07 -1.15 -2.30
N PRO A 96 -4.94 -1.97 -1.24
CA PRO A 96 -3.99 -1.67 -0.17
C PRO A 96 -2.55 -1.84 -0.65
N PHE A 97 -1.67 -0.89 -0.30
CA PHE A 97 -0.27 -0.96 -0.73
C PHE A 97 0.72 -0.74 0.41
N ALA A 98 0.28 -0.25 1.56
CA ALA A 98 1.11 -0.03 2.73
C ALA A 98 0.24 -0.09 3.98
N ILE A 99 0.86 -0.29 5.14
CA ILE A 99 0.14 -0.25 6.41
C ILE A 99 0.83 0.70 7.39
N ASP A 100 0.04 1.22 8.33
CA ASP A 100 0.57 2.01 9.43
C ASP A 100 0.95 1.11 10.61
N GLY A 101 1.42 1.72 11.70
CA GLY A 101 1.81 0.98 12.91
C GLY A 101 0.67 0.21 13.57
N GLY A 102 -0.56 0.61 13.33
CA GLY A 102 -1.76 -0.09 13.82
C GLY A 102 -2.26 -1.19 12.89
N GLY A 103 -1.64 -1.37 11.73
CA GLY A 103 -2.05 -2.37 10.75
C GLY A 103 -3.16 -1.93 9.81
N PHE A 104 -3.51 -0.65 9.79
CA PHE A 104 -4.54 -0.12 8.89
C PHE A 104 -3.91 0.29 7.55
N PRO A 105 -4.62 0.07 6.43
CA PRO A 105 -4.00 0.23 5.12
C PRO A 105 -4.08 1.63 4.53
N TYR A 106 -3.01 1.99 3.81
CA TYR A 106 -3.05 3.02 2.77
C TYR A 106 -3.45 2.33 1.48
N CYS A 107 -4.36 2.93 0.74
CA CYS A 107 -4.89 2.33 -0.49
C CYS A 107 -4.82 3.31 -1.66
N VAL A 108 -4.76 2.75 -2.88
CA VAL A 108 -4.99 3.53 -4.09
C VAL A 108 -6.37 3.18 -4.61
N GLY A 109 -7.17 4.20 -4.93
CA GLY A 109 -8.46 4.02 -5.57
C GLY A 109 -8.27 3.69 -7.05
N VAL A 110 -8.87 2.59 -7.50
CA VAL A 110 -8.74 2.15 -8.91
C VAL A 110 -9.41 3.15 -9.85
N ASN A 111 -10.50 3.77 -9.39
CA ASN A 111 -11.32 4.64 -10.24
C ASN A 111 -10.71 6.02 -10.47
N ASP A 112 -10.00 6.56 -9.48
CA ASP A 112 -9.47 7.92 -9.53
C ASP A 112 -7.96 8.02 -9.40
N GLY A 113 -7.29 6.93 -9.04
CA GLY A 113 -5.84 6.93 -8.80
C GLY A 113 -5.41 7.64 -7.51
N ALA A 114 -6.36 8.11 -6.73
CA ALA A 114 -6.08 8.86 -5.52
C ALA A 114 -5.60 7.93 -4.39
N VAL A 115 -4.91 8.52 -3.42
CA VAL A 115 -4.41 7.79 -2.25
C VAL A 115 -5.29 8.11 -1.04
N TYR A 116 -5.67 7.05 -0.34
CA TYR A 116 -6.53 7.12 0.84
C TYR A 116 -5.88 6.36 1.99
N PHE A 117 -6.15 6.81 3.21
CA PHE A 117 -5.90 5.99 4.39
C PHE A 117 -7.25 5.40 4.84
N CYS A 118 -7.30 4.11 5.03
CA CYS A 118 -8.56 3.43 5.37
C CYS A 118 -8.58 3.04 6.84
N ASP A 119 -9.39 3.75 7.60
CA ASP A 119 -9.64 3.46 9.01
C ASP A 119 -10.67 2.32 9.07
N LEU A 120 -10.18 1.11 9.27
CA LEU A 120 -11.04 -0.08 9.26
C LEU A 120 -11.95 -0.15 10.48
N GLU A 121 -11.55 0.44 11.59
CA GLU A 121 -12.34 0.45 12.82
C GLU A 121 -13.62 1.26 12.63
N ASN A 122 -13.51 2.43 12.04
CA ASN A 122 -14.66 3.32 11.78
C ASN A 122 -15.22 3.15 10.37
N GLN A 123 -14.62 2.29 9.55
CA GLN A 123 -14.99 2.06 8.15
C GLN A 123 -15.03 3.37 7.36
N GLU A 124 -13.96 4.15 7.49
CA GLU A 124 -13.85 5.48 6.91
C GLU A 124 -12.64 5.54 5.99
N GLU A 125 -12.83 6.06 4.78
CA GLU A 125 -11.75 6.29 3.82
C GLU A 125 -11.37 7.76 3.84
N ILE A 126 -10.15 8.06 4.26
CA ILE A 126 -9.65 9.43 4.39
C ILE A 126 -8.83 9.75 3.14
N TYR A 127 -9.32 10.67 2.32
CA TYR A 127 -8.60 11.13 1.13
C TYR A 127 -7.32 11.86 1.55
N LEU A 128 -6.19 11.47 0.95
CA LEU A 128 -4.90 12.08 1.25
C LEU A 128 -4.34 12.89 0.08
N GLU A 129 -4.22 12.26 -1.10
CA GLU A 129 -3.52 12.86 -2.25
C GLU A 129 -4.22 12.48 -3.55
N PRO A 130 -4.13 13.34 -4.58
CA PRO A 130 -4.76 13.05 -5.87
C PRO A 130 -4.09 11.92 -6.65
N ASN A 131 -2.85 11.58 -6.34
CA ASN A 131 -2.13 10.51 -7.02
C ASN A 131 -1.02 9.96 -6.15
N PHE A 132 -0.44 8.84 -6.59
CA PHE A 132 0.59 8.14 -5.84
C PHE A 132 1.90 8.94 -5.74
N GLU A 133 2.28 9.65 -6.80
CA GLU A 133 3.51 10.47 -6.80
C GLU A 133 3.44 11.57 -5.74
N SER A 134 2.31 12.24 -5.61
CA SER A 134 2.10 13.26 -4.59
C SER A 134 2.22 12.67 -3.19
N PHE A 135 1.69 11.47 -3.00
CA PHE A 135 1.80 10.77 -1.71
C PHE A 135 3.26 10.49 -1.36
N ILE A 136 3.99 9.91 -2.30
CA ILE A 136 5.42 9.59 -2.10
C ILE A 136 6.22 10.84 -1.78
N GLY A 137 5.92 11.95 -2.46
CA GLY A 137 6.61 13.22 -2.25
C GLY A 137 6.41 13.84 -0.87
N LYS A 138 5.43 13.37 -0.11
CA LYS A 138 5.11 13.87 1.24
C LYS A 138 5.50 12.90 2.35
N ILE A 139 6.28 11.89 2.03
CA ILE A 139 6.85 10.98 3.03
C ILE A 139 8.17 11.57 3.50
N ILE A 140 8.28 11.77 4.80
CA ILE A 140 9.47 12.37 5.43
C ILE A 140 9.95 11.49 6.58
N PRO A 141 11.23 11.64 7.01
CA PRO A 141 11.71 10.98 8.20
C PRO A 141 10.89 11.40 9.43
N GLU A 142 10.65 10.45 10.33
CA GLU A 142 9.84 10.72 11.52
C GLU A 142 10.35 11.88 12.37
N ASP A 143 11.67 12.03 12.47
CA ASP A 143 12.30 13.11 13.24
C ASP A 143 12.13 14.50 12.60
N GLU A 144 11.70 14.58 11.36
CA GLU A 144 11.41 15.83 10.67
C GLU A 144 9.93 16.20 10.71
N ALA A 145 9.09 15.30 11.21
CA ALA A 145 7.65 15.56 11.31
C ALA A 145 7.36 16.59 12.40
N LEU A 146 6.42 17.50 12.12
CA LEU A 146 6.04 18.57 13.05
C LEU A 146 4.96 18.12 14.04
#